data_19f76f0da8da2ac9ed257bb7568f2cd3
#
_entry.id   19f76f0da8da2ac9ed257bb7568f2cd3
#
_cell.length_a   1.000
_cell.length_b   1.000
_cell.length_c   1.000
_cell.angle_alpha   90.00
_cell.angle_beta   90.00
_cell.angle_gamma   90.00
#
_symmetry.space_group_name_H-M   'P 1'
#
loop_
_entity.id
_entity.type
_entity.pdbx_description
1 polymer ?
#
loop_
_entity_poly.entity_id
_entity_poly.type
_entity_poly.pdbx_seq_one_letter_code
_entity_poly.pdbx_strand_id
1 'polypeptide(L)'
;MTNGSESPVDDGIPGVDLPRVTEWLEHNVSGARGPFRFEVIAGGHSNLTYRVTGSDGARFVLRRPPLGHVLASAHDMGREHRIIAALRDTPVPVAPALGYCDDPAVNGASFYVMRFVDGLVIRDREAAERSLATNARTRASESIVDTMAAIHSVDPTAVGLGDLGRHEGYIARQLKRWYGQWNAQKTRELPAVDRVHDALLERIPEQGPATLVHGDYRLDNCMVNAEGDVVAVLDWEICTLGDPMADLGLLMVYWTGPGDDSSAWNNQACTAPGFLNRADLARRYADASGRDTSRLDFYVAFAYWKLACILEGVYARYLGGALGQRDPAELEPFNAQVIGAASRAEEMLERLA
;
A
#
# COMPACT_ATOMS: atom_id res chain seq x y z
N MET A 1 -27.61 37.27 -37.53
CA MET A 1 -27.25 35.84 -37.66
C MET A 1 -25.75 35.73 -37.54
N THR A 2 -25.30 35.49 -36.34
CA THR A 2 -23.88 35.27 -36.05
C THR A 2 -23.79 33.88 -35.46
N ASN A 3 -23.30 32.95 -36.27
CA ASN A 3 -22.95 31.60 -35.87
C ASN A 3 -21.76 31.67 -34.90
N GLY A 4 -22.02 31.45 -33.62
CA GLY A 4 -20.98 31.11 -32.67
C GLY A 4 -20.57 29.64 -32.90
N SER A 5 -19.38 29.44 -33.44
CA SER A 5 -18.73 28.15 -33.44
C SER A 5 -18.26 27.87 -32.00
N GLU A 6 -19.03 27.07 -31.27
CA GLU A 6 -18.53 26.42 -30.08
C GLU A 6 -17.38 25.50 -30.50
N SER A 7 -16.18 25.86 -30.11
CA SER A 7 -15.03 24.94 -30.16
C SER A 7 -15.32 23.75 -29.23
N PRO A 8 -15.04 22.51 -29.64
CA PRO A 8 -15.21 21.36 -28.74
C PRO A 8 -14.32 21.60 -27.54
N VAL A 9 -14.88 21.53 -26.34
CA VAL A 9 -14.15 21.47 -25.08
C VAL A 9 -13.31 20.22 -25.18
N ASP A 10 -12.00 20.41 -25.26
CA ASP A 10 -11.03 19.33 -25.16
C ASP A 10 -11.10 18.80 -23.72
N ASP A 11 -11.90 17.78 -23.50
CA ASP A 11 -11.98 17.04 -22.24
C ASP A 11 -10.69 16.23 -22.06
N GLY A 12 -9.58 16.97 -21.95
CA GLY A 12 -8.24 16.42 -21.73
C GLY A 12 -8.23 15.50 -20.51
N ILE A 13 -7.51 14.41 -20.60
CA ILE A 13 -7.35 13.47 -19.48
C ILE A 13 -6.64 14.20 -18.35
N PRO A 14 -7.26 14.35 -17.17
CA PRO A 14 -6.68 15.14 -16.08
C PRO A 14 -5.24 14.69 -15.79
N GLY A 15 -4.29 15.63 -15.85
CA GLY A 15 -2.89 15.37 -15.54
C GLY A 15 -2.08 14.63 -16.62
N VAL A 16 -2.57 14.56 -17.86
CA VAL A 16 -1.80 13.98 -18.98
C VAL A 16 -1.72 14.98 -20.12
N ASP A 17 -0.48 15.41 -20.45
CA ASP A 17 -0.20 16.12 -21.70
C ASP A 17 -0.13 15.07 -22.83
N LEU A 18 -1.27 14.82 -23.47
CA LEU A 18 -1.41 13.75 -24.46
C LEU A 18 -0.36 13.79 -25.58
N PRO A 19 -0.08 14.93 -26.24
CA PRO A 19 0.90 14.96 -27.31
C PRO A 19 2.33 14.59 -26.83
N ARG A 20 2.77 15.21 -25.75
CA ARG A 20 4.14 15.02 -25.23
C ARG A 20 4.32 13.64 -24.59
N VAL A 21 3.32 13.15 -23.85
CA VAL A 21 3.36 11.82 -23.24
C VAL A 21 3.31 10.75 -24.33
N THR A 22 2.53 10.95 -25.41
CA THR A 22 2.51 10.03 -26.57
C THR A 22 3.90 9.93 -27.20
N GLU A 23 4.53 11.05 -27.53
CA GLU A 23 5.88 11.11 -28.10
C GLU A 23 6.89 10.43 -27.17
N TRP A 24 6.83 10.71 -25.86
CA TRP A 24 7.71 10.11 -24.89
C TRP A 24 7.55 8.58 -24.80
N LEU A 25 6.30 8.07 -24.80
CA LEU A 25 6.01 6.64 -24.77
C LEU A 25 6.59 5.92 -25.99
N GLU A 26 6.41 6.47 -27.19
CA GLU A 26 6.90 5.86 -28.42
C GLU A 26 8.44 5.78 -28.48
N HIS A 27 9.12 6.75 -27.89
CA HIS A 27 10.59 6.80 -27.87
C HIS A 27 11.22 5.98 -26.74
N ASN A 28 10.56 5.89 -25.56
CA ASN A 28 11.19 5.38 -24.33
C ASN A 28 10.62 4.03 -23.86
N VAL A 29 9.44 3.61 -24.33
CA VAL A 29 8.81 2.37 -23.91
C VAL A 29 8.80 1.37 -25.06
N SER A 30 9.58 0.31 -24.91
CA SER A 30 9.68 -0.74 -25.94
C SER A 30 8.32 -1.37 -26.24
N GLY A 31 7.92 -1.36 -27.51
CA GLY A 31 6.65 -1.87 -27.99
C GLY A 31 5.46 -0.93 -27.83
N ALA A 32 5.64 0.29 -27.31
CA ALA A 32 4.57 1.27 -27.28
C ALA A 32 4.36 1.87 -28.68
N ARG A 33 3.10 1.86 -29.15
CA ARG A 33 2.70 2.38 -30.45
C ARG A 33 1.39 3.18 -30.33
N GLY A 34 1.45 4.46 -30.67
CA GLY A 34 0.25 5.32 -30.72
C GLY A 34 -0.67 5.02 -31.91
N PRO A 35 -1.87 5.61 -31.96
CA PRO A 35 -2.43 6.45 -30.91
C PRO A 35 -2.75 5.67 -29.62
N PHE A 36 -2.60 6.37 -28.46
CA PHE A 36 -2.87 5.77 -27.14
C PHE A 36 -4.21 6.20 -26.59
N ARG A 37 -4.91 5.27 -25.94
CA ARG A 37 -6.08 5.53 -25.13
C ARG A 37 -5.70 5.46 -23.65
N PHE A 38 -6.05 6.50 -22.90
CA PHE A 38 -5.81 6.59 -21.47
C PHE A 38 -7.14 6.44 -20.71
N GLU A 39 -7.10 5.66 -19.64
CA GLU A 39 -8.25 5.47 -18.75
C GLU A 39 -7.76 5.52 -17.31
N VAL A 40 -8.38 6.33 -16.46
CA VAL A 40 -8.05 6.38 -15.03
C VAL A 40 -8.41 5.04 -14.39
N ILE A 41 -7.47 4.44 -13.68
CA ILE A 41 -7.71 3.24 -12.88
C ILE A 41 -8.34 3.69 -11.56
N ALA A 42 -9.58 3.28 -11.28
CA ALA A 42 -10.28 3.61 -10.05
C ALA A 42 -9.54 3.06 -8.82
N GLY A 43 -9.45 3.87 -7.74
CA GLY A 43 -8.98 3.44 -6.42
C GLY A 43 -7.66 4.04 -5.92
N GLY A 44 -7.00 4.91 -6.67
CA GLY A 44 -5.81 5.64 -6.19
C GLY A 44 -6.19 6.96 -5.52
N HIS A 45 -6.08 7.07 -4.18
CA HIS A 45 -6.27 8.33 -3.46
C HIS A 45 -4.99 9.16 -3.34
N SER A 46 -3.81 8.55 -3.50
CA SER A 46 -2.51 9.22 -3.39
C SER A 46 -1.94 9.59 -4.75
N ASN A 47 -1.71 8.62 -5.63
CA ASN A 47 -1.14 8.82 -6.97
C ASN A 47 -2.17 8.57 -8.07
N LEU A 48 -2.09 9.35 -9.15
CA LEU A 48 -2.90 9.10 -10.34
C LEU A 48 -2.31 7.96 -11.15
N THR A 49 -3.14 6.99 -11.47
CA THR A 49 -2.77 5.77 -12.20
C THR A 49 -3.68 5.60 -13.41
N TYR A 50 -3.10 5.43 -14.58
CA TYR A 50 -3.80 5.32 -15.85
C TYR A 50 -3.48 3.99 -16.52
N ARG A 51 -4.51 3.32 -17.03
CA ARG A 51 -4.31 2.30 -18.07
C ARG A 51 -4.08 3.00 -19.39
N VAL A 52 -3.02 2.63 -20.07
CA VAL A 52 -2.65 3.15 -21.39
C VAL A 52 -2.72 1.99 -22.38
N THR A 53 -3.55 2.11 -23.41
CA THR A 53 -3.72 1.09 -24.45
C THR A 53 -3.21 1.64 -25.77
N GLY A 54 -2.24 0.97 -26.37
CA GLY A 54 -1.68 1.29 -27.69
C GLY A 54 -2.58 0.85 -28.84
N SER A 55 -2.26 1.31 -30.04
CA SER A 55 -3.00 0.98 -31.26
C SER A 55 -3.01 -0.51 -31.63
N ASP A 56 -2.01 -1.24 -31.21
CA ASP A 56 -1.86 -2.70 -31.38
C ASP A 56 -2.49 -3.52 -30.24
N GLY A 57 -3.15 -2.84 -29.27
CA GLY A 57 -3.75 -3.47 -28.10
C GLY A 57 -2.77 -3.73 -26.96
N ALA A 58 -1.50 -3.34 -27.08
CA ALA A 58 -0.54 -3.39 -25.96
C ALA A 58 -1.01 -2.52 -24.79
N ARG A 59 -0.90 -3.04 -23.57
CA ARG A 59 -1.40 -2.38 -22.36
C ARG A 59 -0.27 -2.05 -21.40
N PHE A 60 -0.30 -0.82 -20.91
CA PHE A 60 0.67 -0.26 -19.97
C PHE A 60 -0.08 0.40 -18.82
N VAL A 61 0.64 0.69 -17.74
CA VAL A 61 0.18 1.54 -16.65
C VAL A 61 1.12 2.73 -16.54
N LEU A 62 0.57 3.94 -16.57
CA LEU A 62 1.29 5.16 -16.26
C LEU A 62 0.88 5.63 -14.87
N ARG A 63 1.88 5.88 -13.99
CA ARG A 63 1.65 6.38 -12.63
C ARG A 63 2.38 7.70 -12.43
N ARG A 64 1.70 8.68 -11.84
CA ARG A 64 2.21 10.02 -11.55
C ARG A 64 1.68 10.53 -10.21
N PRO A 65 2.30 11.57 -9.61
CA PRO A 65 1.75 12.26 -8.44
C PRO A 65 0.35 12.82 -8.70
N PRO A 66 -0.46 13.03 -7.64
CA PRO A 66 -1.76 13.67 -7.77
C PRO A 66 -1.63 15.11 -8.29
N LEU A 67 -2.77 15.67 -8.75
CA LEU A 67 -2.84 17.06 -9.17
C LEU A 67 -2.93 17.97 -7.94
N GLY A 68 -2.16 19.06 -7.93
CA GLY A 68 -2.16 20.04 -6.84
C GLY A 68 -0.83 20.12 -6.10
N HIS A 69 -0.79 20.96 -5.06
CA HIS A 69 0.40 21.11 -4.23
C HIS A 69 0.59 19.89 -3.33
N VAL A 70 1.56 19.06 -3.67
CA VAL A 70 1.96 17.88 -2.89
C VAL A 70 3.35 18.11 -2.33
N LEU A 71 3.59 17.68 -1.09
CA LEU A 71 4.96 17.67 -0.56
C LEU A 71 5.81 16.74 -1.44
N ALA A 72 6.86 17.26 -2.04
CA ALA A 72 7.72 16.55 -3.00
C ALA A 72 8.29 15.21 -2.47
N SER A 73 8.33 15.04 -1.14
CA SER A 73 8.82 13.82 -0.48
C SER A 73 7.77 12.72 -0.29
N ALA A 74 6.48 13.02 -0.53
CA ALA A 74 5.38 12.08 -0.25
C ALA A 74 5.03 11.19 -1.47
N HIS A 75 5.44 11.60 -2.69
CA HIS A 75 5.07 10.93 -3.93
C HIS A 75 6.27 10.86 -4.88
N ASP A 76 7.34 10.21 -4.43
CA ASP A 76 8.58 10.05 -5.19
C ASP A 76 8.44 8.91 -6.22
N MET A 77 8.07 9.28 -7.45
CA MET A 77 7.91 8.34 -8.56
C MET A 77 9.23 7.65 -8.93
N GLY A 78 10.35 8.34 -8.78
CA GLY A 78 11.68 7.79 -9.04
C GLY A 78 12.04 6.70 -8.04
N ARG A 79 11.71 6.89 -6.77
CA ARG A 79 11.90 5.89 -5.72
C ARG A 79 11.05 4.65 -5.97
N GLU A 80 9.78 4.81 -6.26
CA GLU A 80 8.87 3.69 -6.53
C GLU A 80 9.30 2.91 -7.78
N HIS A 81 9.62 3.61 -8.87
CA HIS A 81 10.18 3.00 -10.08
C HIS A 81 11.47 2.22 -9.80
N ARG A 82 12.41 2.80 -9.03
CA ARG A 82 13.67 2.14 -8.67
C ARG A 82 13.45 0.82 -7.94
N ILE A 83 12.50 0.79 -6.99
CA ILE A 83 12.16 -0.42 -6.22
C ILE A 83 11.61 -1.50 -7.15
N ILE A 84 10.60 -1.16 -7.96
CA ILE A 84 9.97 -2.10 -8.90
C ILE A 84 10.99 -2.63 -9.93
N ALA A 85 11.85 -1.75 -10.45
CA ALA A 85 12.90 -2.14 -11.40
C ALA A 85 13.92 -3.09 -10.77
N ALA A 86 14.33 -2.84 -9.52
CA ALA A 86 15.28 -3.68 -8.78
C ALA A 86 14.71 -5.08 -8.44
N LEU A 87 13.40 -5.19 -8.26
CA LEU A 87 12.74 -6.47 -7.93
C LEU A 87 12.42 -7.32 -9.17
N ARG A 88 12.61 -6.80 -10.38
CA ARG A 88 12.21 -7.45 -11.64
C ARG A 88 12.71 -8.88 -11.80
N ASP A 89 13.98 -9.11 -11.45
CA ASP A 89 14.67 -10.40 -11.64
C ASP A 89 14.75 -11.21 -10.33
N THR A 90 13.85 -10.92 -9.38
CA THR A 90 13.70 -11.62 -8.11
C THR A 90 12.43 -12.49 -8.11
N PRO A 91 12.23 -13.38 -7.13
CA PRO A 91 10.98 -14.12 -6.97
C PRO A 91 9.76 -13.25 -6.60
N VAL A 92 9.94 -11.96 -6.29
CA VAL A 92 8.86 -11.04 -5.91
C VAL A 92 8.05 -10.66 -7.15
N PRO A 93 6.74 -10.95 -7.20
CA PRO A 93 5.90 -10.57 -8.33
C PRO A 93 5.69 -9.05 -8.33
N VAL A 94 6.21 -8.37 -9.33
CA VAL A 94 6.02 -6.93 -9.58
C VAL A 94 5.62 -6.68 -11.03
N ALA A 95 4.87 -5.61 -11.27
CA ALA A 95 4.63 -5.16 -12.64
C ALA A 95 5.96 -4.68 -13.25
N PRO A 96 6.43 -5.25 -14.37
CA PRO A 96 7.71 -4.87 -14.94
C PRO A 96 7.79 -3.38 -15.24
N ALA A 97 8.76 -2.66 -14.65
CA ALA A 97 9.06 -1.26 -14.97
C ALA A 97 9.57 -1.16 -16.41
N LEU A 98 9.04 -0.21 -17.16
CA LEU A 98 9.35 -0.04 -18.59
C LEU A 98 10.03 1.29 -18.90
N GLY A 99 9.82 2.32 -18.06
CA GLY A 99 10.46 3.62 -18.23
C GLY A 99 10.09 4.59 -17.12
N TYR A 100 10.98 5.58 -16.90
CA TYR A 100 10.80 6.65 -15.94
C TYR A 100 11.11 8.00 -16.62
N CYS A 101 10.25 8.98 -16.42
CA CYS A 101 10.41 10.33 -16.89
C CYS A 101 10.51 11.28 -15.69
N ASP A 102 11.62 11.95 -15.53
CA ASP A 102 11.86 12.98 -14.51
C ASP A 102 11.74 14.41 -15.05
N ASP A 103 11.56 14.56 -16.39
CA ASP A 103 11.41 15.86 -17.03
C ASP A 103 9.98 16.40 -16.88
N PRO A 104 9.77 17.46 -16.06
CA PRO A 104 8.46 18.06 -15.90
C PRO A 104 7.95 18.74 -17.19
N ALA A 105 8.80 19.00 -18.17
CA ALA A 105 8.36 19.56 -19.43
C ALA A 105 7.49 18.59 -20.24
N VAL A 106 7.61 17.27 -19.99
CA VAL A 106 6.82 16.24 -20.68
C VAL A 106 5.38 16.14 -20.15
N ASN A 107 5.20 16.19 -18.81
CA ASN A 107 3.87 15.95 -18.21
C ASN A 107 3.59 16.78 -16.96
N GLY A 108 4.30 17.89 -16.76
CA GLY A 108 4.14 18.76 -15.59
C GLY A 108 4.62 18.16 -14.27
N ALA A 109 4.92 16.86 -14.21
CA ALA A 109 5.47 16.15 -13.08
C ALA A 109 6.17 14.87 -13.57
N SER A 110 7.07 14.32 -12.74
CA SER A 110 7.66 13.00 -13.00
C SER A 110 6.59 11.92 -13.04
N PHE A 111 6.83 10.90 -13.85
CA PHE A 111 5.97 9.72 -13.94
C PHE A 111 6.80 8.49 -14.32
N TYR A 112 6.24 7.31 -14.09
CA TYR A 112 6.81 6.10 -14.62
C TYR A 112 5.76 5.22 -15.30
N VAL A 113 6.25 4.34 -16.15
CA VAL A 113 5.44 3.42 -16.92
C VAL A 113 5.86 1.99 -16.58
N MET A 114 4.88 1.15 -16.38
CA MET A 114 5.07 -0.29 -16.15
C MET A 114 4.13 -1.10 -17.04
N ARG A 115 4.41 -2.38 -17.19
CA ARG A 115 3.52 -3.29 -17.91
C ARG A 115 2.20 -3.42 -17.17
N PHE A 116 1.10 -3.46 -17.91
CA PHE A 116 -0.18 -3.83 -17.33
C PHE A 116 -0.17 -5.32 -16.97
N VAL A 117 -0.52 -5.63 -15.74
CA VAL A 117 -0.66 -7.01 -15.24
C VAL A 117 -2.14 -7.33 -15.15
N ASP A 118 -2.56 -8.47 -15.69
CA ASP A 118 -3.91 -8.98 -15.52
C ASP A 118 -4.04 -9.66 -14.16
N GLY A 119 -4.99 -9.22 -13.36
CA GLY A 119 -5.23 -9.75 -12.02
C GLY A 119 -6.38 -9.03 -11.33
N LEU A 120 -6.73 -9.53 -10.16
CA LEU A 120 -7.83 -9.07 -9.34
C LEU A 120 -7.29 -8.42 -8.07
N VAL A 121 -7.78 -7.26 -7.71
CA VAL A 121 -7.58 -6.64 -6.39
C VAL A 121 -8.83 -6.92 -5.56
N ILE A 122 -8.69 -7.68 -4.48
CA ILE A 122 -9.82 -8.12 -3.65
C ILE A 122 -9.97 -7.16 -2.47
N ARG A 123 -11.02 -6.32 -2.50
CA ARG A 123 -11.22 -5.25 -1.52
C ARG A 123 -12.30 -5.53 -0.48
N ASP A 124 -13.21 -6.44 -0.77
CA ASP A 124 -14.32 -6.77 0.11
C ASP A 124 -14.74 -8.23 -0.04
N ARG A 125 -15.59 -8.68 0.87
CA ARG A 125 -16.09 -10.06 0.91
C ARG A 125 -16.83 -10.44 -0.36
N GLU A 126 -17.69 -9.57 -0.86
CA GLU A 126 -18.50 -9.84 -2.06
C GLU A 126 -17.60 -10.01 -3.29
N ALA A 127 -16.59 -9.16 -3.45
CA ALA A 127 -15.59 -9.29 -4.50
C ALA A 127 -14.83 -10.62 -4.40
N ALA A 128 -14.46 -11.04 -3.18
CA ALA A 128 -13.79 -12.32 -2.95
C ALA A 128 -14.68 -13.50 -3.33
N GLU A 129 -15.94 -13.49 -2.90
CA GLU A 129 -16.90 -14.58 -3.18
C GLU A 129 -17.28 -14.67 -4.67
N ARG A 130 -17.39 -13.52 -5.34
CA ARG A 130 -17.72 -13.45 -6.77
C ARG A 130 -16.57 -13.85 -7.69
N SER A 131 -15.34 -13.48 -7.30
CA SER A 131 -14.19 -13.56 -8.22
C SER A 131 -13.27 -14.76 -7.98
N LEU A 132 -13.30 -15.36 -6.79
CA LEU A 132 -12.43 -16.47 -6.43
C LEU A 132 -13.25 -17.66 -5.93
N ALA A 133 -12.97 -18.86 -6.41
CA ALA A 133 -13.46 -20.10 -5.84
C ALA A 133 -12.91 -20.30 -4.41
N THR A 134 -13.55 -21.14 -3.59
CA THR A 134 -13.14 -21.35 -2.21
C THR A 134 -11.68 -21.81 -2.07
N ASN A 135 -11.26 -22.75 -2.91
CA ASN A 135 -9.86 -23.22 -2.97
C ASN A 135 -8.89 -22.13 -3.45
N ALA A 136 -9.32 -21.25 -4.36
CA ALA A 136 -8.50 -20.12 -4.79
C ALA A 136 -8.32 -19.09 -3.67
N ARG A 137 -9.29 -18.91 -2.77
CA ARG A 137 -9.15 -18.07 -1.58
C ARG A 137 -8.15 -18.64 -0.57
N THR A 138 -8.13 -19.98 -0.40
CA THR A 138 -7.08 -20.65 0.38
C THR A 138 -5.71 -20.42 -0.26
N ARG A 139 -5.62 -20.62 -1.57
CA ARG A 139 -4.38 -20.38 -2.32
C ARG A 139 -3.92 -18.92 -2.25
N ALA A 140 -4.83 -17.95 -2.31
CA ALA A 140 -4.52 -16.53 -2.15
C ALA A 140 -3.92 -16.23 -0.78
N SER A 141 -4.48 -16.83 0.29
CA SER A 141 -3.91 -16.71 1.64
C SER A 141 -2.47 -17.22 1.70
N GLU A 142 -2.23 -18.39 1.12
CA GLU A 142 -0.89 -18.99 1.04
C GLU A 142 0.06 -18.14 0.21
N SER A 143 -0.37 -17.74 -0.98
CA SER A 143 0.45 -16.99 -1.92
C SER A 143 0.84 -15.61 -1.40
N ILE A 144 -0.05 -14.92 -0.67
CA ILE A 144 0.25 -13.64 -0.02
C ILE A 144 1.38 -13.78 1.00
N VAL A 145 1.34 -14.84 1.82
CA VAL A 145 2.39 -15.09 2.82
C VAL A 145 3.71 -15.49 2.17
N ASP A 146 3.67 -16.37 1.16
CA ASP A 146 4.86 -16.79 0.41
C ASP A 146 5.53 -15.59 -0.29
N THR A 147 4.71 -14.70 -0.87
CA THR A 147 5.18 -13.47 -1.50
C THR A 147 5.81 -12.51 -0.50
N MET A 148 5.22 -12.35 0.71
CA MET A 148 5.83 -11.56 1.78
C MET A 148 7.18 -12.16 2.20
N ALA A 149 7.28 -13.48 2.38
CA ALA A 149 8.53 -14.14 2.69
C ALA A 149 9.56 -13.94 1.57
N ALA A 150 9.15 -13.97 0.31
CA ALA A 150 10.00 -13.67 -0.84
C ALA A 150 10.53 -12.23 -0.79
N ILE A 151 9.68 -11.22 -0.50
CA ILE A 151 10.11 -9.82 -0.33
C ILE A 151 11.18 -9.73 0.77
N HIS A 152 10.95 -10.37 1.91
CA HIS A 152 11.85 -10.33 3.06
C HIS A 152 13.13 -11.17 2.87
N SER A 153 13.20 -12.01 1.84
CA SER A 153 14.39 -12.79 1.48
C SER A 153 15.32 -12.10 0.50
N VAL A 154 14.85 -11.02 -0.16
CA VAL A 154 15.69 -10.26 -1.10
C VAL A 154 16.84 -9.60 -0.33
N ASP A 155 18.08 -9.83 -0.80
CA ASP A 155 19.23 -9.03 -0.35
C ASP A 155 19.15 -7.62 -0.96
N PRO A 156 18.89 -6.59 -0.14
CA PRO A 156 18.72 -5.22 -0.66
C PRO A 156 20.00 -4.71 -1.35
N THR A 157 21.17 -5.13 -0.90
CA THR A 157 22.46 -4.70 -1.46
C THR A 157 22.66 -5.33 -2.84
N ALA A 158 22.35 -6.62 -2.97
CA ALA A 158 22.51 -7.34 -4.23
C ALA A 158 21.62 -6.78 -5.36
N VAL A 159 20.43 -6.25 -5.01
CA VAL A 159 19.51 -5.63 -5.98
C VAL A 159 19.66 -4.10 -6.09
N GLY A 160 20.69 -3.52 -5.47
CA GLY A 160 20.97 -2.08 -5.57
C GLY A 160 20.03 -1.18 -4.73
N LEU A 161 19.41 -1.72 -3.67
CA LEU A 161 18.52 -1.01 -2.74
C LEU A 161 19.10 -0.86 -1.33
N GLY A 162 20.39 -1.12 -1.13
CA GLY A 162 21.05 -1.09 0.20
C GLY A 162 21.02 0.29 0.88
N ASP A 163 20.78 1.37 0.14
CA ASP A 163 20.65 2.74 0.62
C ASP A 163 19.20 3.20 0.79
N LEU A 164 18.21 2.31 0.59
CA LEU A 164 16.78 2.66 0.60
C LEU A 164 16.31 3.16 1.98
N GLY A 165 17.02 2.84 3.04
CA GLY A 165 16.73 3.25 4.41
C GLY A 165 17.85 2.90 5.37
N ARG A 166 17.62 3.13 6.67
CA ARG A 166 18.56 2.77 7.74
C ARG A 166 18.30 1.33 8.17
N HIS A 167 19.38 0.56 8.31
CA HIS A 167 19.32 -0.86 8.65
C HIS A 167 18.87 -1.12 10.11
N GLU A 168 19.26 -0.27 11.06
CA GLU A 168 19.10 -0.54 12.49
C GLU A 168 17.97 0.29 13.12
N GLY A 169 17.42 -0.22 14.24
CA GLY A 169 16.48 0.50 15.11
C GLY A 169 15.16 0.89 14.40
N TYR A 170 14.66 0.06 13.51
CA TYR A 170 13.46 0.36 12.71
C TYR A 170 12.27 0.68 13.61
N ILE A 171 11.92 -0.21 14.55
CA ILE A 171 10.76 -0.03 15.42
C ILE A 171 10.88 1.23 16.28
N ALA A 172 12.05 1.48 16.89
CA ALA A 172 12.26 2.70 17.70
C ALA A 172 12.06 3.99 16.89
N ARG A 173 12.54 4.01 15.62
CA ARG A 173 12.33 5.15 14.72
C ARG A 173 10.85 5.31 14.34
N GLN A 174 10.14 4.21 14.11
CA GLN A 174 8.72 4.24 13.77
C GLN A 174 7.89 4.73 14.97
N LEU A 175 8.15 4.24 16.18
CA LEU A 175 7.51 4.71 17.42
C LEU A 175 7.71 6.22 17.57
N LYS A 176 8.95 6.70 17.49
CA LYS A 176 9.25 8.14 17.57
C LYS A 176 8.53 8.96 16.52
N ARG A 177 8.53 8.51 15.26
CA ARG A 177 7.89 9.21 14.13
C ARG A 177 6.39 9.35 14.33
N TRP A 178 5.71 8.23 14.57
CA TRP A 178 4.25 8.19 14.63
C TRP A 178 3.71 8.85 15.91
N TYR A 179 4.44 8.72 17.03
CA TYR A 179 4.09 9.44 18.26
C TYR A 179 4.26 10.96 18.10
N GLY A 180 5.32 11.38 17.41
CA GLY A 180 5.50 12.80 17.07
C GLY A 180 4.36 13.32 16.19
N GLN A 181 3.91 12.52 15.21
CA GLN A 181 2.77 12.87 14.35
C GLN A 181 1.44 12.89 15.12
N TRP A 182 1.20 11.90 16.00
CA TRP A 182 0.07 11.87 16.90
C TRP A 182 -0.01 13.17 17.71
N ASN A 183 1.05 13.52 18.42
CA ASN A 183 1.08 14.72 19.27
C ASN A 183 0.89 16.04 18.49
N ALA A 184 1.31 16.08 17.22
CA ALA A 184 1.13 17.24 16.37
C ALA A 184 -0.29 17.37 15.78
N GLN A 185 -1.03 16.27 15.67
CA GLN A 185 -2.28 16.23 14.91
C GLN A 185 -3.49 15.75 15.72
N LYS A 186 -3.30 15.24 16.95
CA LYS A 186 -4.40 14.71 17.76
C LYS A 186 -5.50 15.76 17.98
N THR A 187 -6.73 15.34 17.76
CA THR A 187 -7.92 16.17 17.94
C THR A 187 -8.57 15.94 19.32
N ARG A 188 -8.04 14.98 20.08
CA ARG A 188 -8.54 14.55 21.38
C ARG A 188 -7.45 13.97 22.27
N GLU A 189 -7.73 13.81 23.54
CA GLU A 189 -6.91 12.99 24.43
C GLU A 189 -7.39 11.54 24.38
N LEU A 190 -6.46 10.60 24.09
CA LEU A 190 -6.70 9.17 24.07
C LEU A 190 -5.58 8.46 24.83
N PRO A 191 -5.67 8.35 26.18
CA PRO A 191 -4.59 7.84 27.02
C PRO A 191 -4.09 6.42 26.67
N ALA A 192 -4.90 5.63 25.98
CA ALA A 192 -4.48 4.31 25.46
C ALA A 192 -3.29 4.44 24.51
N VAL A 193 -3.26 5.46 23.64
CA VAL A 193 -2.14 5.67 22.69
C VAL A 193 -0.83 5.93 23.42
N ASP A 194 -0.86 6.73 24.50
CA ASP A 194 0.33 7.04 25.30
C ASP A 194 0.81 5.80 26.06
N ARG A 195 -0.11 5.07 26.75
CA ARG A 195 0.23 3.83 27.47
C ARG A 195 0.83 2.77 26.55
N VAL A 196 0.23 2.59 25.38
CA VAL A 196 0.73 1.61 24.41
C VAL A 196 2.10 2.03 23.87
N HIS A 197 2.31 3.31 23.54
CA HIS A 197 3.60 3.84 23.12
C HIS A 197 4.71 3.48 24.13
N ASP A 198 4.50 3.81 25.41
CA ASP A 198 5.47 3.61 26.46
C ASP A 198 5.76 2.12 26.67
N ALA A 199 4.72 1.29 26.71
CA ALA A 199 4.84 -0.15 26.85
C ALA A 199 5.58 -0.82 25.68
N LEU A 200 5.33 -0.36 24.45
CA LEU A 200 6.05 -0.84 23.27
C LEU A 200 7.52 -0.40 23.31
N LEU A 201 7.79 0.83 23.72
CA LEU A 201 9.16 1.35 23.79
C LEU A 201 10.05 0.54 24.76
N GLU A 202 9.47 0.09 25.88
CA GLU A 202 10.17 -0.76 26.88
C GLU A 202 10.42 -2.19 26.42
N ARG A 203 9.67 -2.67 25.39
CA ARG A 203 9.62 -4.10 24.99
C ARG A 203 10.08 -4.35 23.56
N ILE A 204 10.75 -3.37 22.92
CA ILE A 204 11.21 -3.52 21.53
C ILE A 204 12.03 -4.81 21.40
N PRO A 205 11.64 -5.76 20.54
CA PRO A 205 12.42 -6.95 20.28
C PRO A 205 13.78 -6.62 19.67
N GLU A 206 14.77 -7.48 19.89
CA GLU A 206 16.01 -7.39 19.15
C GLU A 206 15.75 -7.52 17.65
N GLN A 207 16.16 -6.52 16.89
CA GLN A 207 15.98 -6.52 15.45
C GLN A 207 16.99 -7.46 14.80
N GLY A 208 16.51 -8.40 14.00
CA GLY A 208 17.34 -9.18 13.09
C GLY A 208 17.89 -8.35 11.92
N PRO A 209 18.57 -9.00 10.94
CA PRO A 209 19.02 -8.31 9.72
C PRO A 209 17.89 -7.57 9.04
N ALA A 210 18.14 -6.31 8.66
CA ALA A 210 17.17 -5.50 7.94
C ALA A 210 16.93 -6.06 6.55
N THR A 211 15.66 -6.06 6.15
CA THR A 211 15.19 -6.47 4.82
C THR A 211 14.41 -5.37 4.16
N LEU A 212 13.94 -5.60 2.94
CA LEU A 212 12.89 -4.77 2.37
C LEU A 212 11.62 -4.96 3.20
N VAL A 213 11.04 -3.86 3.67
CA VAL A 213 9.75 -3.79 4.34
C VAL A 213 8.83 -2.99 3.43
N HIS A 214 7.73 -3.59 3.01
CA HIS A 214 6.75 -2.92 2.15
C HIS A 214 6.07 -1.74 2.86
N GLY A 215 5.76 -1.93 4.15
CA GLY A 215 5.20 -0.90 5.03
C GLY A 215 3.67 -0.77 4.98
N ASP A 216 3.03 -1.25 3.91
CA ASP A 216 1.56 -1.36 3.75
C ASP A 216 1.16 -2.68 3.08
N TYR A 217 1.76 -3.80 3.51
CA TYR A 217 1.50 -5.11 2.93
C TYR A 217 0.15 -5.67 3.40
N ARG A 218 -0.79 -5.80 2.48
CA ARG A 218 -2.15 -6.27 2.74
C ARG A 218 -2.81 -6.82 1.46
N LEU A 219 -3.93 -7.55 1.61
CA LEU A 219 -4.61 -8.23 0.50
C LEU A 219 -4.95 -7.29 -0.67
N ASP A 220 -5.41 -6.09 -0.40
CA ASP A 220 -5.79 -5.12 -1.43
C ASP A 220 -4.60 -4.38 -2.08
N ASN A 221 -3.38 -4.60 -1.59
CA ASN A 221 -2.12 -4.24 -2.27
C ASN A 221 -1.48 -5.43 -2.99
N CYS A 222 -2.17 -6.57 -3.07
CA CYS A 222 -1.75 -7.74 -3.83
C CYS A 222 -2.77 -8.04 -4.94
N MET A 223 -2.31 -8.10 -6.19
CA MET A 223 -3.12 -8.61 -7.29
C MET A 223 -3.01 -10.12 -7.34
N VAL A 224 -4.15 -10.81 -7.45
CA VAL A 224 -4.19 -12.28 -7.58
C VAL A 224 -4.81 -12.69 -8.92
N ASN A 225 -4.41 -13.84 -9.45
CA ASN A 225 -5.08 -14.46 -10.59
C ASN A 225 -6.35 -15.23 -10.13
N ALA A 226 -7.05 -15.85 -11.05
CA ALA A 226 -8.26 -16.63 -10.76
C ALA A 226 -8.00 -17.88 -9.90
N GLU A 227 -6.78 -18.39 -9.92
CA GLU A 227 -6.31 -19.54 -9.15
C GLU A 227 -5.90 -19.14 -7.72
N GLY A 228 -5.74 -17.85 -7.43
CA GLY A 228 -5.35 -17.29 -6.14
C GLY A 228 -3.85 -17.02 -5.99
N ASP A 229 -3.05 -17.16 -7.05
CA ASP A 229 -1.63 -16.79 -6.97
C ASP A 229 -1.47 -15.27 -7.06
N VAL A 230 -0.59 -14.70 -6.24
CA VAL A 230 -0.19 -13.29 -6.34
C VAL A 230 0.62 -13.09 -7.62
N VAL A 231 0.13 -12.21 -8.49
CA VAL A 231 0.74 -11.87 -9.79
C VAL A 231 1.41 -10.52 -9.81
N ALA A 232 1.08 -9.63 -8.86
CA ALA A 232 1.81 -8.39 -8.62
C ALA A 232 1.55 -7.86 -7.21
N VAL A 233 2.59 -7.33 -6.58
CA VAL A 233 2.49 -6.50 -5.37
C VAL A 233 2.48 -5.04 -5.81
N LEU A 234 1.56 -4.26 -5.26
CA LEU A 234 1.28 -2.87 -5.59
C LEU A 234 1.72 -1.95 -4.46
N ASP A 235 1.86 -0.65 -4.78
CA ASP A 235 2.01 0.45 -3.83
C ASP A 235 3.29 0.41 -2.99
N TRP A 236 4.41 0.49 -3.67
CA TRP A 236 5.75 0.49 -3.08
C TRP A 236 6.22 1.85 -2.53
N GLU A 237 5.33 2.86 -2.47
CA GLU A 237 5.70 4.26 -2.15
C GLU A 237 6.35 4.42 -0.77
N ILE A 238 5.96 3.59 0.22
CA ILE A 238 6.52 3.65 1.59
C ILE A 238 7.51 2.52 1.90
N CYS A 239 7.84 1.68 0.91
CA CYS A 239 8.82 0.61 1.08
C CYS A 239 10.18 1.15 1.55
N THR A 240 10.81 0.45 2.48
CA THR A 240 12.09 0.86 3.08
C THR A 240 12.88 -0.34 3.60
N LEU A 241 14.07 -0.09 4.18
CA LEU A 241 14.79 -1.12 4.94
C LEU A 241 14.33 -1.11 6.40
N GLY A 242 14.05 -2.29 6.94
CA GLY A 242 13.57 -2.40 8.31
C GLY A 242 13.40 -3.81 8.81
N ASP A 243 12.60 -3.93 9.84
CA ASP A 243 12.27 -5.19 10.50
C ASP A 243 11.08 -5.84 9.76
N PRO A 244 11.28 -7.01 9.12
CA PRO A 244 10.24 -7.70 8.36
C PRO A 244 9.02 -8.10 9.19
N MET A 245 9.18 -8.30 10.48
CA MET A 245 8.06 -8.64 11.37
C MET A 245 7.02 -7.52 11.45
N ALA A 246 7.39 -6.28 11.11
CA ALA A 246 6.44 -5.17 11.05
C ALA A 246 5.40 -5.33 9.92
N ASP A 247 5.78 -5.89 8.76
CA ASP A 247 4.83 -6.21 7.69
C ASP A 247 3.91 -7.37 8.07
N LEU A 248 4.46 -8.41 8.72
CA LEU A 248 3.64 -9.52 9.21
C LEU A 248 2.63 -9.05 10.27
N GLY A 249 3.06 -8.22 11.23
CA GLY A 249 2.16 -7.63 12.23
C GLY A 249 1.05 -6.79 11.59
N LEU A 250 1.38 -6.01 10.57
CA LEU A 250 0.40 -5.21 9.83
C LEU A 250 -0.57 -6.08 9.03
N LEU A 251 -0.09 -7.14 8.37
CA LEU A 251 -0.96 -8.10 7.69
C LEU A 251 -1.95 -8.73 8.66
N MET A 252 -1.52 -9.12 9.89
CA MET A 252 -2.42 -9.68 10.92
C MET A 252 -3.52 -8.70 11.32
N VAL A 253 -3.23 -7.40 11.36
CA VAL A 253 -4.22 -6.36 11.66
C VAL A 253 -5.28 -6.26 10.56
N TYR A 254 -4.86 -6.24 9.30
CA TYR A 254 -5.78 -6.15 8.16
C TYR A 254 -6.47 -7.48 7.80
N TRP A 255 -5.96 -8.61 8.28
CA TRP A 255 -6.54 -9.94 8.03
C TRP A 255 -7.71 -10.23 8.96
N THR A 256 -8.89 -9.77 8.58
CA THR A 256 -10.10 -9.92 9.39
C THR A 256 -10.57 -11.37 9.39
N GLY A 257 -10.83 -11.92 10.57
CA GLY A 257 -11.37 -13.27 10.74
C GLY A 257 -12.86 -13.30 11.12
N PRO A 258 -13.50 -14.47 11.10
CA PRO A 258 -14.83 -14.62 11.65
C PRO A 258 -14.87 -14.23 13.14
N GLY A 259 -15.77 -13.33 13.51
CA GLY A 259 -15.90 -12.84 14.88
C GLY A 259 -15.08 -11.62 15.24
N ASP A 260 -14.22 -11.13 14.35
CA ASP A 260 -13.60 -9.82 14.51
C ASP A 260 -14.67 -8.72 14.34
N ASP A 261 -14.51 -7.63 15.06
CA ASP A 261 -15.30 -6.42 14.82
C ASP A 261 -14.86 -5.79 13.50
N SER A 262 -15.58 -6.14 12.44
CA SER A 262 -15.29 -5.72 11.08
C SER A 262 -15.71 -4.27 10.78
N SER A 263 -16.45 -3.64 11.69
CA SER A 263 -16.88 -2.24 11.53
C SER A 263 -15.71 -1.26 11.58
N ALA A 264 -14.61 -1.65 12.22
CA ALA A 264 -13.41 -0.81 12.36
C ALA A 264 -12.50 -0.81 11.12
N TRP A 265 -12.59 -1.84 10.25
CA TRP A 265 -11.65 -2.03 9.14
C TRP A 265 -12.42 -2.31 7.84
N ASN A 266 -12.28 -1.44 6.86
CA ASN A 266 -13.06 -1.49 5.61
C ASN A 266 -12.79 -2.72 4.73
N ASN A 267 -11.82 -3.58 5.04
CA ASN A 267 -11.54 -4.76 4.25
C ASN A 267 -12.03 -6.04 4.95
N GLN A 268 -13.19 -6.53 4.56
CA GLN A 268 -13.78 -7.78 5.05
C GLN A 268 -13.54 -8.96 4.09
N ALA A 269 -12.68 -8.81 3.08
CA ALA A 269 -12.47 -9.85 2.09
C ALA A 269 -12.10 -11.19 2.73
N CYS A 270 -11.22 -11.16 3.74
CA CYS A 270 -10.73 -12.36 4.42
C CYS A 270 -11.79 -13.09 5.27
N THR A 271 -12.98 -12.50 5.46
CA THR A 271 -14.11 -13.17 6.13
C THR A 271 -14.86 -14.15 5.21
N ALA A 272 -14.59 -14.11 3.89
CA ALA A 272 -15.18 -15.06 2.96
C ALA A 272 -14.66 -16.49 3.23
N PRO A 273 -15.52 -17.51 3.14
CA PRO A 273 -15.12 -18.89 3.37
C PRO A 273 -13.97 -19.32 2.44
N GLY A 274 -12.98 -20.00 3.00
CA GLY A 274 -11.81 -20.50 2.28
C GLY A 274 -10.53 -19.72 2.53
N PHE A 275 -10.59 -18.49 3.03
CA PHE A 275 -9.38 -17.82 3.52
C PHE A 275 -8.87 -18.50 4.80
N LEU A 276 -7.54 -18.57 4.94
CA LEU A 276 -6.87 -19.10 6.12
C LEU A 276 -7.04 -18.14 7.32
N ASN A 277 -6.95 -18.66 8.52
CA ASN A 277 -6.93 -17.84 9.72
C ASN A 277 -5.53 -17.26 10.01
N ARG A 278 -5.43 -16.27 10.91
CA ARG A 278 -4.19 -15.60 11.26
C ARG A 278 -3.10 -16.55 11.78
N ALA A 279 -3.48 -17.57 12.55
CA ALA A 279 -2.51 -18.52 13.11
C ALA A 279 -1.87 -19.36 11.99
N ASP A 280 -2.67 -19.78 10.99
CA ASP A 280 -2.16 -20.50 9.83
C ASP A 280 -1.25 -19.64 8.97
N LEU A 281 -1.57 -18.35 8.78
CA LEU A 281 -0.70 -17.40 8.08
C LEU A 281 0.63 -17.20 8.81
N ALA A 282 0.60 -16.98 10.13
CA ALA A 282 1.81 -16.79 10.92
C ALA A 282 2.72 -18.02 10.88
N ARG A 283 2.15 -19.22 11.02
CA ARG A 283 2.89 -20.47 10.89
C ARG A 283 3.51 -20.61 9.49
N ARG A 284 2.72 -20.39 8.43
CA ARG A 284 3.24 -20.45 7.05
C ARG A 284 4.39 -19.47 6.82
N TYR A 285 4.28 -18.23 7.36
CA TYR A 285 5.36 -17.27 7.26
C TYR A 285 6.63 -17.75 7.98
N ALA A 286 6.50 -18.30 9.20
CA ALA A 286 7.63 -18.87 9.92
C ALA A 286 8.30 -19.99 9.11
N ASP A 287 7.50 -20.92 8.55
CA ASP A 287 7.98 -22.04 7.74
C ASP A 287 8.67 -21.56 6.45
N ALA A 288 8.08 -20.61 5.74
CA ALA A 288 8.59 -20.10 4.45
C ALA A 288 9.83 -19.20 4.61
N SER A 289 9.90 -18.41 5.69
CA SER A 289 10.98 -17.44 5.91
C SER A 289 12.09 -17.93 6.85
N GLY A 290 11.82 -18.99 7.63
CA GLY A 290 12.70 -19.46 8.70
C GLY A 290 12.85 -18.48 9.87
N ARG A 291 11.97 -17.46 9.98
CA ARG A 291 12.06 -16.43 11.01
C ARG A 291 11.27 -16.81 12.26
N ASP A 292 11.79 -16.37 13.41
CA ASP A 292 11.08 -16.50 14.68
C ASP A 292 9.89 -15.55 14.75
N THR A 293 8.69 -16.11 14.91
CA THR A 293 7.43 -15.38 15.07
C THR A 293 6.94 -15.32 16.51
N SER A 294 7.72 -15.77 17.48
CA SER A 294 7.35 -15.84 18.91
C SER A 294 6.96 -14.47 19.50
N ARG A 295 7.48 -13.39 18.92
CA ARG A 295 7.18 -12.00 19.32
C ARG A 295 6.15 -11.32 18.44
N LEU A 296 5.37 -12.07 17.63
CA LEU A 296 4.40 -11.52 16.69
C LEU A 296 3.37 -10.61 17.38
N ASP A 297 2.92 -10.94 18.58
CA ASP A 297 1.95 -10.14 19.33
C ASP A 297 2.45 -8.70 19.58
N PHE A 298 3.77 -8.52 19.79
CA PHE A 298 4.36 -7.17 19.86
C PHE A 298 4.16 -6.39 18.57
N TYR A 299 4.42 -7.01 17.41
CA TYR A 299 4.30 -6.35 16.11
C TYR A 299 2.83 -6.09 15.74
N VAL A 300 1.91 -6.93 16.19
CA VAL A 300 0.46 -6.70 16.05
C VAL A 300 0.02 -5.51 16.90
N ALA A 301 0.46 -5.44 18.18
CA ALA A 301 0.20 -4.29 19.04
C ALA A 301 0.76 -2.98 18.42
N PHE A 302 2.00 -3.04 17.94
CA PHE A 302 2.64 -1.93 17.24
C PHE A 302 1.87 -1.51 15.98
N ALA A 303 1.38 -2.46 15.19
CA ALA A 303 0.64 -2.17 13.96
C ALA A 303 -0.71 -1.52 14.26
N TYR A 304 -1.47 -1.99 15.26
CA TYR A 304 -2.70 -1.34 15.71
C TYR A 304 -2.44 0.08 16.23
N TRP A 305 -1.41 0.26 17.06
CA TRP A 305 -1.03 1.56 17.58
C TRP A 305 -0.63 2.54 16.46
N LYS A 306 0.21 2.10 15.52
CA LYS A 306 0.59 2.88 14.33
C LYS A 306 -0.64 3.28 13.52
N LEU A 307 -1.59 2.36 13.35
CA LEU A 307 -2.81 2.59 12.60
C LEU A 307 -3.70 3.64 13.29
N ALA A 308 -3.82 3.61 14.63
CA ALA A 308 -4.52 4.65 15.37
C ALA A 308 -3.91 6.04 15.11
N CYS A 309 -2.58 6.16 15.14
CA CYS A 309 -1.88 7.42 14.82
C CYS A 309 -2.13 7.89 13.37
N ILE A 310 -2.13 6.98 12.40
CA ILE A 310 -2.40 7.29 10.99
C ILE A 310 -3.83 7.76 10.81
N LEU A 311 -4.80 7.04 11.36
CA LEU A 311 -6.22 7.33 11.23
C LEU A 311 -6.58 8.68 11.89
N GLU A 312 -5.98 9.01 13.04
CA GLU A 312 -6.16 10.31 13.66
C GLU A 312 -5.67 11.45 12.74
N GLY A 313 -4.52 11.27 12.09
CA GLY A 313 -4.03 12.24 11.11
C GLY A 313 -4.95 12.39 9.90
N VAL A 314 -5.60 11.32 9.44
CA VAL A 314 -6.62 11.38 8.38
C VAL A 314 -7.86 12.13 8.89
N TYR A 315 -8.35 11.77 10.07
CA TYR A 315 -9.49 12.40 10.72
C TYR A 315 -9.28 13.91 10.93
N ALA A 316 -8.11 14.31 11.44
CA ALA A 316 -7.75 15.71 11.62
C ALA A 316 -7.78 16.52 10.31
N ARG A 317 -7.31 15.92 9.20
CA ARG A 317 -7.36 16.57 7.87
C ARG A 317 -8.79 16.75 7.36
N TYR A 318 -9.67 15.79 7.59
CA TYR A 318 -11.10 15.94 7.26
C TYR A 318 -11.75 17.03 8.11
N LEU A 319 -11.52 17.05 9.43
CA LEU A 319 -12.02 18.11 10.33
C LEU A 319 -11.51 19.48 9.92
N GLY A 320 -10.24 19.59 9.50
CA GLY A 320 -9.64 20.83 9.02
C GLY A 320 -10.04 21.25 7.61
N GLY A 321 -10.90 20.46 6.91
CA GLY A 321 -11.36 20.74 5.56
C GLY A 321 -10.31 20.54 4.46
N ALA A 322 -9.10 20.05 4.79
CA ALA A 322 -8.01 19.85 3.83
C ALA A 322 -8.31 18.76 2.77
N LEU A 323 -9.26 17.86 3.07
CA LEU A 323 -9.73 16.80 2.17
C LEU A 323 -11.17 17.04 1.69
N GLY A 324 -11.62 18.30 1.68
CA GLY A 324 -12.99 18.70 1.39
C GLY A 324 -13.86 18.78 2.65
N GLN A 325 -14.93 19.59 2.58
CA GLN A 325 -15.91 19.69 3.66
C GLN A 325 -16.78 18.42 3.68
N ARG A 326 -16.90 17.80 4.85
CA ARG A 326 -17.81 16.68 5.11
C ARG A 326 -18.72 17.00 6.30
N ASP A 327 -19.89 16.40 6.31
CA ASP A 327 -20.76 16.42 7.49
C ASP A 327 -20.04 15.74 8.68
N PRO A 328 -20.05 16.33 9.89
CA PRO A 328 -19.49 15.67 11.07
C PRO A 328 -20.01 14.24 11.30
N ALA A 329 -21.26 13.95 10.94
CA ALA A 329 -21.83 12.61 11.03
C ALA A 329 -21.14 11.61 10.10
N GLU A 330 -20.62 12.04 8.95
CA GLU A 330 -19.84 11.20 8.03
C GLU A 330 -18.43 10.90 8.57
N LEU A 331 -17.96 11.68 9.54
CA LEU A 331 -16.64 11.51 10.15
C LEU A 331 -16.67 10.58 11.38
N GLU A 332 -17.84 10.28 11.94
CA GLU A 332 -17.96 9.40 13.10
C GLU A 332 -17.38 8.00 12.90
N PRO A 333 -17.52 7.35 11.74
CA PRO A 333 -16.84 6.08 11.48
C PRO A 333 -15.31 6.16 11.59
N PHE A 334 -14.69 7.28 11.16
CA PHE A 334 -13.24 7.48 11.32
C PHE A 334 -12.86 7.65 12.79
N ASN A 335 -13.67 8.38 13.55
CA ASN A 335 -13.51 8.53 14.99
C ASN A 335 -13.53 7.16 15.70
N ALA A 336 -14.53 6.34 15.42
CA ALA A 336 -14.66 5.00 15.97
C ALA A 336 -13.47 4.09 15.60
N GLN A 337 -12.94 4.23 14.37
CA GLN A 337 -11.77 3.48 13.92
C GLN A 337 -10.51 3.84 14.72
N VAL A 338 -10.26 5.12 15.00
CA VAL A 338 -9.11 5.56 15.83
C VAL A 338 -9.19 4.94 17.23
N ILE A 339 -10.36 5.05 17.87
CA ILE A 339 -10.58 4.50 19.22
C ILE A 339 -10.45 2.98 19.20
N GLY A 340 -11.06 2.31 18.23
CA GLY A 340 -10.99 0.85 18.08
C GLY A 340 -9.57 0.35 17.90
N ALA A 341 -8.76 1.02 17.06
CA ALA A 341 -7.36 0.65 16.87
C ALA A 341 -6.53 0.82 18.15
N ALA A 342 -6.72 1.92 18.88
CA ALA A 342 -6.02 2.14 20.14
C ALA A 342 -6.42 1.10 21.21
N SER A 343 -7.70 0.75 21.32
CA SER A 343 -8.18 -0.28 22.24
C SER A 343 -7.62 -1.66 21.88
N ARG A 344 -7.59 -2.03 20.60
CA ARG A 344 -6.98 -3.29 20.15
C ARG A 344 -5.50 -3.35 20.42
N ALA A 345 -4.77 -2.23 20.25
CA ALA A 345 -3.36 -2.16 20.60
C ALA A 345 -3.14 -2.43 22.11
N GLU A 346 -4.00 -1.87 22.98
CA GLU A 346 -3.96 -2.06 24.42
C GLU A 346 -4.28 -3.52 24.83
N GLU A 347 -5.32 -4.13 24.22
CA GLU A 347 -5.64 -5.55 24.42
C GLU A 347 -4.47 -6.49 24.03
N MET A 348 -3.74 -6.15 22.96
CA MET A 348 -2.58 -6.93 22.54
C MET A 348 -1.41 -6.82 23.53
N LEU A 349 -1.27 -5.70 24.27
CA LEU A 349 -0.25 -5.59 25.33
C LEU A 349 -0.47 -6.57 26.47
N GLU A 350 -1.71 -6.91 26.81
CA GLU A 350 -2.04 -7.87 27.85
C GLU A 350 -1.48 -9.27 27.51
N ARG A 351 -1.33 -9.59 26.24
CA ARG A 351 -0.75 -10.86 25.75
C ARG A 351 0.79 -10.86 25.81
N LEU A 352 1.40 -9.68 25.98
CA LEU A 352 2.86 -9.54 26.10
C LEU A 352 3.33 -9.63 27.56
N ALA A 353 2.43 -9.68 28.51
CA ALA A 353 2.71 -9.86 29.93
C ALA A 353 2.99 -11.33 30.21
#